data_1ef16a18f37d9b6fbbb7b4201abe51ee
#
_entry.id   1ef16a18f37d9b6fbbb7b4201abe51ee
#
_cell.length_a   1.000
_cell.length_b   1.000
_cell.length_c   1.000
_cell.angle_alpha   90.00
_cell.angle_beta   90.00
_cell.angle_gamma   90.00
#
_symmetry.space_group_name_H-M   'P 1'
#
loop_
_entity.id
_entity.type
_entity.pdbx_description
1 polymer ?
#
loop_
_entity_poly.entity_id
_entity_poly.type
_entity_poly.pdbx_seq_one_letter_code
_entity_poly.pdbx_strand_id
1 'polypeptide(L)'
;YNNVPNQLTSVSTATVRHGASDLNYEWYSSTDNVTYNPTGIITLDFQPPALTQTSYFKRVVTSELNNEFCDADSNILIVEVAPELIGGTILPSNDQYLCFDPAAPPILPPASLSVTNSIVDPLITYQWQVSTDTVSWTNVAGEVNQSFNPPVLTSSQTIYYRRMVRALGGGTGCEEFSTIHTIFVSDLDPGEIDTASNETYCFGTNPPLIGSTIDASSSSGPVSYQWESRTAATAYAPIAGATLNSYDPGILTETTWFKRTVSSNISVTTCELESNEVIIQILNEVN
;
A
#
# COMPACT_ATOMS: atom_id res chain seq x y z
N TYR A 1 -1.76 -4.29 24.42
CA TYR A 1 -2.42 -5.58 24.47
C TYR A 1 -1.39 -6.70 24.68
N ASN A 2 -1.64 -7.59 25.63
CA ASN A 2 -0.85 -8.77 25.95
C ASN A 2 0.64 -8.52 26.30
N ASN A 3 0.99 -7.33 26.77
CA ASN A 3 2.31 -7.01 27.26
C ASN A 3 2.40 -7.19 28.78
N VAL A 4 3.57 -7.60 29.27
CA VAL A 4 3.85 -7.68 30.71
C VAL A 4 4.09 -6.27 31.24
N PRO A 5 3.27 -5.78 32.22
CA PRO A 5 3.48 -4.47 32.81
C PRO A 5 4.81 -4.39 33.57
N ASN A 6 5.21 -3.17 33.91
CA ASN A 6 6.30 -2.99 34.87
C ASN A 6 5.92 -3.53 36.26
N GLN A 7 6.93 -3.93 37.03
CA GLN A 7 6.72 -4.34 38.41
C GLN A 7 6.09 -3.20 39.24
N LEU A 8 5.05 -3.55 39.98
CA LEU A 8 4.42 -2.64 40.93
C LEU A 8 5.24 -2.64 42.24
N THR A 9 5.82 -1.50 42.56
CA THR A 9 6.72 -1.37 43.72
C THR A 9 6.10 -0.51 44.79
N SER A 10 6.42 -0.79 46.05
CA SER A 10 5.98 0.02 47.17
C SER A 10 6.93 1.21 47.36
N VAL A 11 6.41 2.43 47.34
CA VAL A 11 7.16 3.66 47.61
C VAL A 11 7.18 4.03 49.09
N SER A 12 6.33 3.39 49.91
CA SER A 12 6.32 3.52 51.37
C SER A 12 5.94 2.20 52.02
N THR A 13 6.50 1.91 53.18
CA THR A 13 6.15 0.72 53.95
C THR A 13 5.02 1.02 54.89
N ALA A 14 4.14 0.02 55.10
CA ALA A 14 3.13 0.07 56.14
C ALA A 14 3.83 0.11 57.51
N THR A 15 3.24 0.87 58.43
CA THR A 15 3.75 0.96 59.81
C THR A 15 2.65 0.57 60.78
N VAL A 16 3.01 -0.16 61.80
CA VAL A 16 2.08 -0.55 62.87
C VAL A 16 2.29 0.39 64.07
N ARG A 17 1.18 0.88 64.61
CA ARG A 17 1.16 1.58 65.87
C ARG A 17 0.88 0.54 66.99
N HIS A 18 1.75 0.42 67.95
CA HIS A 18 1.61 -0.49 69.13
C HIS A 18 1.81 -2.00 68.86
N GLY A 19 3.05 -2.42 68.66
CA GLY A 19 3.54 -3.72 69.16
C GLY A 19 3.16 -4.97 68.35
N ALA A 20 2.54 -4.87 67.19
CA ALA A 20 2.38 -6.03 66.31
C ALA A 20 3.72 -6.32 65.62
N SER A 21 4.12 -7.58 65.60
CA SER A 21 5.45 -7.97 65.13
C SER A 21 5.51 -8.29 63.64
N ASP A 22 4.39 -8.70 63.04
CA ASP A 22 4.39 -9.22 61.68
C ASP A 22 3.29 -8.57 60.84
N LEU A 23 3.68 -8.02 59.70
CA LEU A 23 2.78 -7.55 58.67
C LEU A 23 2.74 -8.57 57.54
N ASN A 24 1.51 -9.04 57.23
CA ASN A 24 1.26 -9.88 56.06
C ASN A 24 0.78 -8.99 54.92
N TYR A 25 1.16 -9.32 53.70
CA TYR A 25 0.75 -8.64 52.51
C TYR A 25 0.02 -9.60 51.56
N GLU A 26 -1.01 -9.13 50.92
CA GLU A 26 -1.64 -9.84 49.79
C GLU A 26 -2.08 -8.86 48.73
N TRP A 27 -1.76 -9.17 47.47
CA TRP A 27 -2.17 -8.38 46.33
C TRP A 27 -3.52 -8.86 45.80
N TYR A 28 -4.34 -7.91 45.44
CA TYR A 28 -5.64 -8.10 44.82
C TYR A 28 -5.71 -7.47 43.47
N SER A 29 -6.45 -8.08 42.56
CA SER A 29 -6.69 -7.58 41.21
C SER A 29 -8.16 -7.45 40.88
N SER A 30 -8.52 -6.50 40.04
CA SER A 30 -9.86 -6.24 39.57
C SER A 30 -9.85 -5.81 38.11
N THR A 31 -10.91 -6.07 37.36
CA THR A 31 -11.14 -5.58 36.00
C THR A 31 -12.25 -4.54 35.92
N ASP A 32 -13.00 -4.33 37.00
CA ASP A 32 -14.15 -3.41 37.11
C ASP A 32 -13.94 -2.29 38.15
N ASN A 33 -12.81 -2.33 38.89
CA ASN A 33 -12.50 -1.45 40.00
C ASN A 33 -13.51 -1.52 41.18
N VAL A 34 -14.31 -2.58 41.23
CA VAL A 34 -15.34 -2.82 42.26
C VAL A 34 -15.10 -4.15 42.96
N THR A 35 -15.00 -5.21 42.20
CA THR A 35 -14.78 -6.56 42.70
C THR A 35 -13.32 -6.92 42.65
N TYR A 36 -12.68 -7.10 43.81
CA TYR A 36 -11.28 -7.42 43.91
C TYR A 36 -11.10 -8.89 44.35
N ASN A 37 -10.26 -9.61 43.60
CA ASN A 37 -9.92 -11.00 43.86
C ASN A 37 -8.47 -11.12 44.32
N PRO A 38 -8.16 -11.98 45.30
CA PRO A 38 -6.78 -12.21 45.72
C PRO A 38 -5.94 -12.80 44.55
N THR A 39 -4.73 -12.36 44.43
CA THR A 39 -3.78 -12.88 43.42
C THR A 39 -2.95 -14.06 43.95
N GLY A 40 -2.97 -14.29 45.25
CA GLY A 40 -2.10 -15.23 45.95
C GLY A 40 -0.64 -14.73 46.10
N ILE A 41 -0.36 -13.49 45.73
CA ILE A 41 0.99 -12.89 45.86
C ILE A 41 1.09 -12.12 47.18
N ILE A 42 1.98 -12.57 48.04
CA ILE A 42 2.17 -12.09 49.40
C ILE A 42 3.46 -11.28 49.60
N THR A 43 4.09 -10.88 48.52
CA THR A 43 5.35 -10.10 48.55
C THR A 43 5.11 -8.59 48.61
N LEU A 44 6.11 -7.84 49.02
CA LEU A 44 6.03 -6.37 49.09
C LEU A 44 5.74 -5.77 47.72
N ASP A 45 6.40 -6.29 46.69
CA ASP A 45 6.25 -5.89 45.30
C ASP A 45 5.54 -6.98 44.48
N PHE A 46 4.87 -6.58 43.41
CA PHE A 46 4.10 -7.49 42.54
C PHE A 46 4.45 -7.28 41.05
N GLN A 47 4.74 -8.36 40.37
CA GLN A 47 4.87 -8.40 38.92
C GLN A 47 3.58 -8.92 38.30
N PRO A 48 2.71 -8.04 37.73
CA PRO A 48 1.50 -8.52 37.05
C PRO A 48 1.85 -9.40 35.85
N PRO A 49 1.01 -10.38 35.53
CA PRO A 49 1.13 -11.15 34.29
C PRO A 49 0.83 -10.26 33.05
N ALA A 50 1.00 -10.79 31.85
CA ALA A 50 0.53 -10.14 30.64
C ALA A 50 -0.99 -9.88 30.72
N LEU A 51 -1.41 -8.65 30.44
CA LEU A 51 -2.78 -8.19 30.55
C LEU A 51 -3.40 -8.00 29.18
N THR A 52 -4.68 -8.38 29.06
CA THR A 52 -5.49 -8.21 27.84
C THR A 52 -6.56 -7.13 27.97
N GLN A 53 -6.73 -6.56 29.16
CA GLN A 53 -7.68 -5.48 29.46
C GLN A 53 -7.15 -4.64 30.61
N THR A 54 -7.65 -3.40 30.72
CA THR A 54 -7.33 -2.51 31.84
C THR A 54 -7.62 -3.22 33.15
N SER A 55 -6.67 -3.18 34.08
CA SER A 55 -6.72 -3.86 35.35
C SER A 55 -6.32 -2.95 36.49
N TYR A 56 -6.92 -3.19 37.63
CA TYR A 56 -6.74 -2.44 38.87
C TYR A 56 -6.10 -3.34 39.90
N PHE A 57 -5.12 -2.81 40.64
CA PHE A 57 -4.41 -3.56 41.65
C PHE A 57 -4.37 -2.79 42.95
N LYS A 58 -4.56 -3.48 44.07
CA LYS A 58 -4.31 -2.96 45.39
C LYS A 58 -3.61 -4.02 46.23
N ARG A 59 -2.92 -3.58 47.28
CA ARG A 59 -2.33 -4.47 48.24
C ARG A 59 -3.04 -4.28 49.58
N VAL A 60 -3.45 -5.37 50.17
CA VAL A 60 -3.99 -5.42 51.53
C VAL A 60 -2.83 -5.74 52.47
N VAL A 61 -2.76 -5.03 53.55
CA VAL A 61 -1.80 -5.28 54.67
C VAL A 61 -2.58 -5.70 55.87
N THR A 62 -2.28 -6.87 56.41
CA THR A 62 -2.90 -7.43 57.59
C THR A 62 -1.91 -7.44 58.73
N SER A 63 -2.31 -6.90 59.86
CA SER A 63 -1.60 -7.05 61.16
C SER A 63 -2.38 -7.98 62.09
N GLU A 64 -1.66 -8.83 62.83
CA GLU A 64 -2.24 -9.75 63.78
C GLU A 64 -1.74 -9.45 65.22
N LEU A 65 -2.69 -9.41 66.15
CA LEU A 65 -2.40 -9.33 67.60
C LEU A 65 -3.41 -10.12 68.38
N ASN A 66 -2.95 -11.11 69.16
CA ASN A 66 -3.82 -11.98 69.99
C ASN A 66 -4.96 -12.66 69.22
N ASN A 67 -4.71 -13.14 68.01
CA ASN A 67 -5.67 -13.71 67.06
C ASN A 67 -6.75 -12.74 66.51
N GLU A 68 -6.56 -11.43 66.71
CA GLU A 68 -7.38 -10.40 66.07
C GLU A 68 -6.62 -9.82 64.88
N PHE A 69 -7.32 -9.59 63.77
CA PHE A 69 -6.80 -9.14 62.52
C PHE A 69 -7.26 -7.72 62.19
N CYS A 70 -6.37 -6.89 61.74
CA CYS A 70 -6.68 -5.56 61.23
C CYS A 70 -6.11 -5.39 59.84
N ASP A 71 -6.92 -5.04 58.87
CA ASP A 71 -6.58 -4.87 57.47
C ASP A 71 -6.52 -3.38 57.08
N ALA A 72 -5.63 -3.07 56.15
CA ALA A 72 -5.58 -1.76 55.52
C ALA A 72 -5.23 -1.89 54.02
N ASP A 73 -5.94 -1.16 53.21
CA ASP A 73 -5.77 -1.13 51.77
C ASP A 73 -4.68 -0.10 51.37
N SER A 74 -3.87 -0.42 50.38
CA SER A 74 -3.03 0.57 49.70
C SER A 74 -3.91 1.44 48.76
N ASN A 75 -3.28 2.45 48.14
CA ASN A 75 -3.87 3.09 46.97
C ASN A 75 -4.10 2.07 45.84
N ILE A 76 -5.06 2.37 44.97
CA ILE A 76 -5.32 1.59 43.75
C ILE A 76 -4.33 2.04 42.66
N LEU A 77 -3.70 1.05 42.02
CA LEU A 77 -2.89 1.24 40.83
C LEU A 77 -3.71 0.78 39.60
N ILE A 78 -3.67 1.58 38.55
CA ILE A 78 -4.35 1.28 37.29
C ILE A 78 -3.30 0.95 36.25
N VAL A 79 -3.46 -0.19 35.59
CA VAL A 79 -2.69 -0.57 34.41
C VAL A 79 -3.66 -0.53 33.25
N GLU A 80 -3.59 0.53 32.48
CA GLU A 80 -4.39 0.69 31.26
C GLU A 80 -3.84 -0.18 30.14
N VAL A 81 -4.70 -0.94 29.49
CA VAL A 81 -4.37 -1.76 28.32
C VAL A 81 -5.10 -1.19 27.13
N ALA A 82 -4.32 -0.72 26.15
CA ALA A 82 -4.87 -0.31 24.86
C ALA A 82 -5.56 -1.50 24.16
N PRO A 83 -6.61 -1.25 23.37
CA PRO A 83 -7.25 -2.30 22.59
C PRO A 83 -6.26 -2.97 21.64
N GLU A 84 -6.56 -4.23 21.27
CA GLU A 84 -5.78 -4.92 20.23
C GLU A 84 -5.90 -4.16 18.93
N LEU A 85 -4.76 -3.79 18.36
CA LEU A 85 -4.72 -3.09 17.08
C LEU A 85 -4.78 -4.11 15.94
N ILE A 86 -5.70 -3.89 15.01
CA ILE A 86 -5.81 -4.65 13.78
C ILE A 86 -5.66 -3.68 12.62
N GLY A 87 -4.60 -3.84 11.82
CA GLY A 87 -4.30 -2.98 10.68
C GLY A 87 -5.37 -3.03 9.60
N GLY A 88 -5.98 -4.23 9.41
CA GLY A 88 -7.03 -4.46 8.43
C GLY A 88 -6.52 -4.74 7.02
N THR A 89 -7.47 -4.89 6.10
CA THR A 89 -7.21 -5.18 4.68
C THR A 89 -7.60 -3.99 3.81
N ILE A 90 -6.69 -3.53 2.96
CA ILE A 90 -6.99 -2.48 1.98
C ILE A 90 -7.90 -3.04 0.89
N LEU A 91 -8.88 -2.24 0.48
CA LEU A 91 -9.73 -2.48 -0.67
C LEU A 91 -9.54 -1.38 -1.74
N PRO A 92 -9.57 -1.73 -3.02
CA PRO A 92 -9.67 -3.10 -3.54
C PRO A 92 -8.47 -3.96 -3.14
N SER A 93 -8.68 -5.24 -2.86
CA SER A 93 -7.64 -6.15 -2.34
C SER A 93 -6.68 -6.64 -3.41
N ASN A 94 -7.01 -6.45 -4.69
CA ASN A 94 -6.17 -6.83 -5.81
C ASN A 94 -5.25 -5.69 -6.19
N ASP A 95 -4.03 -6.03 -6.60
CA ASP A 95 -3.11 -5.08 -7.23
C ASP A 95 -3.75 -4.43 -8.45
N GLN A 96 -3.37 -3.17 -8.71
CA GLN A 96 -3.87 -2.40 -9.83
C GLN A 96 -2.80 -2.24 -10.89
N TYR A 97 -3.20 -2.38 -12.15
CA TYR A 97 -2.32 -2.31 -13.31
C TYR A 97 -2.84 -1.22 -14.24
N LEU A 98 -2.02 -0.20 -14.46
CA LEU A 98 -2.36 1.00 -15.23
C LEU A 98 -1.40 1.15 -16.40
N CYS A 99 -1.91 1.66 -17.52
CA CYS A 99 -1.10 2.00 -18.68
C CYS A 99 -0.69 3.47 -18.60
N PHE A 100 0.60 3.73 -18.71
CA PHE A 100 1.14 5.08 -18.85
C PHE A 100 1.23 5.44 -20.32
N ASP A 101 0.67 6.58 -20.69
CA ASP A 101 0.81 7.18 -22.01
C ASP A 101 1.35 8.60 -21.83
N PRO A 102 2.60 8.89 -22.24
CA PRO A 102 3.19 10.22 -22.09
C PRO A 102 2.49 11.31 -22.91
N ALA A 103 1.71 10.94 -23.91
CA ALA A 103 0.93 11.85 -24.75
C ALA A 103 -0.50 12.09 -24.25
N ALA A 104 -0.99 11.25 -23.32
CA ALA A 104 -2.32 11.34 -22.76
C ALA A 104 -2.34 12.19 -21.47
N PRO A 105 -3.53 12.66 -21.05
CA PRO A 105 -3.67 13.30 -19.75
C PRO A 105 -3.26 12.33 -18.61
N PRO A 106 -2.89 12.88 -17.44
CA PRO A 106 -2.39 12.10 -16.31
C PRO A 106 -3.32 10.93 -15.95
N ILE A 107 -2.73 9.79 -15.63
CA ILE A 107 -3.47 8.58 -15.26
C ILE A 107 -4.20 8.84 -13.93
N LEU A 108 -5.51 8.74 -13.94
CA LEU A 108 -6.31 8.77 -12.73
C LEU A 108 -6.17 7.40 -12.05
N PRO A 109 -5.67 7.34 -10.80
CA PRO A 109 -5.69 6.11 -10.04
C PRO A 109 -7.16 5.68 -9.88
N PRO A 110 -7.44 4.38 -9.91
CA PRO A 110 -8.79 3.91 -9.64
C PRO A 110 -9.16 4.22 -8.19
N ALA A 111 -10.43 4.17 -7.93
CA ALA A 111 -11.18 4.38 -6.69
C ALA A 111 -10.41 4.56 -5.37
N SER A 112 -11.02 5.30 -4.46
CA SER A 112 -10.60 5.45 -3.07
C SER A 112 -10.14 4.14 -2.44
N LEU A 113 -8.93 4.11 -1.90
CA LEU A 113 -8.47 3.03 -1.05
C LEU A 113 -9.20 3.11 0.29
N SER A 114 -9.80 2.02 0.73
CA SER A 114 -10.44 1.89 2.04
C SER A 114 -9.91 0.67 2.78
N VAL A 115 -10.10 0.61 4.09
CA VAL A 115 -9.62 -0.52 4.89
C VAL A 115 -10.78 -1.17 5.61
N THR A 116 -10.92 -2.48 5.43
CA THR A 116 -11.89 -3.33 6.13
C THR A 116 -11.23 -4.11 7.26
N ASN A 117 -12.05 -4.66 8.16
CA ASN A 117 -11.59 -5.44 9.31
C ASN A 117 -10.59 -4.69 10.21
N SER A 118 -10.64 -3.37 10.20
CA SER A 118 -9.87 -2.54 11.12
C SER A 118 -10.72 -2.19 12.32
N ILE A 119 -10.08 -2.10 13.47
CA ILE A 119 -10.76 -1.66 14.69
C ILE A 119 -11.15 -0.17 14.55
N VAL A 120 -12.35 0.16 15.00
CA VAL A 120 -12.84 1.55 15.05
C VAL A 120 -13.04 1.89 16.53
N ASP A 121 -12.18 2.76 17.05
CA ASP A 121 -12.20 3.24 18.42
C ASP A 121 -11.81 4.72 18.43
N PRO A 122 -12.44 5.58 19.23
CA PRO A 122 -12.09 7.00 19.32
C PRO A 122 -10.67 7.24 19.85
N LEU A 123 -10.03 6.24 20.42
CA LEU A 123 -8.63 6.28 20.88
C LEU A 123 -7.63 5.87 19.80
N ILE A 124 -8.06 5.69 18.56
CA ILE A 124 -7.22 5.26 17.45
C ILE A 124 -7.04 6.38 16.43
N THR A 125 -5.82 6.54 15.93
CA THR A 125 -5.48 7.41 14.81
C THR A 125 -4.97 6.60 13.63
N TYR A 126 -5.10 7.17 12.43
CA TYR A 126 -4.65 6.56 11.19
C TYR A 126 -3.63 7.47 10.50
N GLN A 127 -2.75 6.87 9.71
CA GLN A 127 -1.85 7.56 8.80
C GLN A 127 -1.59 6.70 7.57
N TRP A 128 -1.93 7.21 6.39
CA TRP A 128 -1.56 6.55 5.14
C TRP A 128 -0.08 6.77 4.85
N GLN A 129 0.56 5.73 4.33
CA GLN A 129 1.97 5.71 3.99
C GLN A 129 2.14 5.23 2.55
N VAL A 130 3.17 5.77 1.90
CA VAL A 130 3.58 5.44 0.54
C VAL A 130 5.02 4.95 0.53
N SER A 131 5.31 4.02 -0.37
CA SER A 131 6.64 3.48 -0.62
C SER A 131 6.84 3.18 -2.11
N THR A 132 8.09 3.11 -2.56
CA THR A 132 8.49 2.63 -3.89
C THR A 132 9.31 1.33 -3.81
N ASP A 133 9.64 0.86 -2.61
CA ASP A 133 10.52 -0.30 -2.37
C ASP A 133 9.99 -1.30 -1.33
N THR A 134 8.84 -1.04 -0.71
CA THR A 134 8.22 -1.77 0.41
C THR A 134 9.04 -1.81 1.71
N VAL A 135 10.20 -1.17 1.74
CA VAL A 135 11.11 -1.11 2.90
C VAL A 135 11.03 0.25 3.57
N SER A 136 11.19 1.30 2.77
CA SER A 136 11.17 2.70 3.21
C SER A 136 9.77 3.29 3.04
N TRP A 137 9.13 3.70 4.14
CA TRP A 137 7.77 4.22 4.13
C TRP A 137 7.72 5.68 4.53
N THR A 138 7.02 6.49 3.76
CA THR A 138 6.82 7.92 4.01
C THR A 138 5.35 8.20 4.28
N ASN A 139 5.06 9.04 5.26
CA ASN A 139 3.69 9.47 5.54
C ASN A 139 3.15 10.33 4.40
N VAL A 140 1.96 10.00 3.93
CA VAL A 140 1.23 10.85 2.99
C VAL A 140 0.64 12.02 3.78
N ALA A 141 1.09 13.24 3.49
CA ALA A 141 0.75 14.42 4.28
C ALA A 141 -0.76 14.68 4.30
N GLY A 142 -1.33 14.80 5.51
CA GLY A 142 -2.75 15.09 5.71
C GLY A 142 -3.69 13.89 5.57
N GLU A 143 -3.20 12.72 5.15
CA GLU A 143 -4.03 11.53 4.93
C GLU A 143 -4.14 10.68 6.20
N VAL A 144 -5.09 11.09 7.06
CA VAL A 144 -5.32 10.52 8.40
C VAL A 144 -6.70 9.85 8.53
N ASN A 145 -7.40 9.63 7.42
CA ASN A 145 -8.75 9.06 7.41
C ASN A 145 -8.75 7.54 7.20
N GLN A 146 -9.91 6.92 7.36
CA GLN A 146 -10.09 5.49 7.06
C GLN A 146 -9.89 5.17 5.58
N SER A 147 -10.21 6.10 4.70
CA SER A 147 -10.03 5.98 3.25
C SER A 147 -9.07 7.04 2.73
N PHE A 148 -8.47 6.76 1.59
CA PHE A 148 -7.48 7.60 0.91
C PHE A 148 -7.70 7.59 -0.59
N ASN A 149 -7.57 8.74 -1.22
CA ASN A 149 -7.58 8.85 -2.69
C ASN A 149 -6.14 9.06 -3.16
N PRO A 150 -5.50 8.05 -3.79
CA PRO A 150 -4.17 8.23 -4.34
C PRO A 150 -4.11 9.39 -5.33
N PRO A 151 -3.00 10.15 -5.35
CA PRO A 151 -2.85 11.24 -6.30
C PRO A 151 -2.72 10.70 -7.73
N VAL A 152 -2.93 11.59 -8.69
CA VAL A 152 -2.73 11.32 -10.11
C VAL A 152 -1.26 10.94 -10.35
N LEU A 153 -1.04 9.90 -11.16
CA LEU A 153 0.27 9.41 -11.53
C LEU A 153 0.71 10.02 -12.86
N THR A 154 1.93 10.52 -12.93
CA THR A 154 2.48 11.25 -14.07
C THR A 154 3.70 10.58 -14.69
N SER A 155 4.05 9.41 -14.23
CA SER A 155 5.19 8.64 -14.73
C SER A 155 4.97 7.15 -14.52
N SER A 156 5.65 6.34 -15.31
CA SER A 156 5.78 4.91 -15.10
C SER A 156 6.47 4.63 -13.77
N GLN A 157 5.84 3.84 -12.90
CA GLN A 157 6.37 3.48 -11.60
C GLN A 157 5.55 2.38 -10.92
N THR A 158 6.14 1.74 -9.92
CA THR A 158 5.41 0.91 -8.97
C THR A 158 5.31 1.64 -7.64
N ILE A 159 4.11 1.76 -7.12
CA ILE A 159 3.83 2.45 -5.86
C ILE A 159 3.09 1.50 -4.93
N TYR A 160 3.46 1.55 -3.68
CA TYR A 160 2.87 0.76 -2.60
C TYR A 160 2.23 1.69 -1.58
N TYR A 161 1.02 1.34 -1.14
CA TYR A 161 0.30 2.05 -0.09
C TYR A 161 -0.04 1.10 1.05
N ARG A 162 0.06 1.61 2.28
CA ARG A 162 -0.45 0.97 3.48
C ARG A 162 -1.02 2.03 4.43
N ARG A 163 -1.85 1.60 5.37
CA ARG A 163 -2.34 2.46 6.44
C ARG A 163 -1.79 2.01 7.78
N MET A 164 -1.16 2.89 8.51
CA MET A 164 -0.78 2.72 9.90
C MET A 164 -1.97 3.01 10.81
N VAL A 165 -2.14 2.20 11.83
CA VAL A 165 -3.11 2.36 12.93
C VAL A 165 -2.31 2.55 14.21
N ARG A 166 -2.64 3.57 15.00
CA ARG A 166 -1.96 3.88 16.26
C ARG A 166 -2.96 4.12 17.37
N ALA A 167 -2.76 3.53 18.55
CA ALA A 167 -3.56 3.83 19.73
C ALA A 167 -3.15 5.16 20.36
N LEU A 168 -4.15 6.00 20.71
CA LEU A 168 -3.96 7.21 21.50
C LEU A 168 -3.83 6.83 22.99
N GLY A 169 -2.85 7.41 23.69
CA GLY A 169 -2.66 7.23 25.15
C GLY A 169 -1.82 6.02 25.56
N GLY A 170 -1.49 5.12 24.66
CA GLY A 170 -0.48 4.10 24.91
C GLY A 170 0.93 4.70 24.79
N GLY A 171 1.85 4.33 25.64
CA GLY A 171 3.27 4.67 25.46
C GLY A 171 3.75 4.32 24.04
N THR A 172 4.89 4.81 23.66
CA THR A 172 5.50 4.55 22.33
C THR A 172 5.48 3.06 22.01
N GLY A 173 4.72 2.65 20.97
CA GLY A 173 4.84 1.30 20.44
C GLY A 173 3.57 0.53 20.07
N CYS A 174 2.38 1.06 20.27
CA CYS A 174 1.17 0.39 19.79
C CYS A 174 0.84 0.87 18.38
N GLU A 175 1.47 0.26 17.38
CA GLU A 175 1.24 0.53 15.96
C GLU A 175 1.03 -0.79 15.23
N GLU A 176 0.08 -0.80 14.29
CA GLU A 176 -0.15 -1.90 13.37
C GLU A 176 -0.37 -1.37 11.96
N PHE A 177 -0.17 -2.22 10.96
CA PHE A 177 -0.27 -1.85 9.57
C PHE A 177 -1.32 -2.70 8.84
N SER A 178 -2.01 -2.08 7.91
CA SER A 178 -2.87 -2.79 6.97
C SER A 178 -2.06 -3.69 6.03
N THR A 179 -2.74 -4.49 5.23
CA THR A 179 -2.13 -5.07 4.03
C THR A 179 -1.56 -3.98 3.13
N ILE A 180 -0.62 -4.36 2.26
CA ILE A 180 -0.07 -3.47 1.25
C ILE A 180 -0.99 -3.55 0.02
N HIS A 181 -1.25 -2.38 -0.60
CA HIS A 181 -1.89 -2.27 -1.89
C HIS A 181 -0.87 -1.76 -2.91
N THR A 182 -0.80 -2.42 -4.07
CA THR A 182 0.18 -2.11 -5.11
C THR A 182 -0.50 -1.50 -6.33
N ILE A 183 0.07 -0.43 -6.85
CA ILE A 183 -0.28 0.17 -8.14
C ILE A 183 0.92 0.06 -9.05
N PHE A 184 0.79 -0.72 -10.12
CA PHE A 184 1.78 -0.84 -11.18
C PHE A 184 1.39 0.08 -12.33
N VAL A 185 2.29 0.93 -12.76
CA VAL A 185 2.13 1.76 -13.95
C VAL A 185 3.12 1.29 -15.00
N SER A 186 2.63 0.91 -16.18
CA SER A 186 3.47 0.39 -17.25
C SER A 186 4.48 1.43 -17.74
N ASP A 187 5.59 0.96 -18.24
CA ASP A 187 6.64 1.73 -18.88
C ASP A 187 6.75 1.43 -20.39
N LEU A 188 5.64 1.04 -21.02
CA LEU A 188 5.61 0.78 -22.44
C LEU A 188 6.08 1.99 -23.22
N ASP A 189 7.13 1.79 -24.06
CA ASP A 189 7.62 2.76 -25.02
C ASP A 189 7.36 2.18 -26.44
N PRO A 190 6.59 2.86 -27.30
CA PRO A 190 6.29 2.35 -28.64
C PRO A 190 7.50 2.40 -29.56
N GLY A 191 8.61 3.05 -29.14
CA GLY A 191 9.75 3.33 -29.99
C GLY A 191 9.40 4.25 -31.16
N GLU A 192 10.33 4.36 -32.11
CA GLU A 192 10.15 5.18 -33.31
C GLU A 192 10.37 4.33 -34.57
N ILE A 193 9.47 4.46 -35.54
CA ILE A 193 9.68 3.93 -36.90
C ILE A 193 10.44 4.93 -37.76
N ASP A 194 11.21 4.40 -38.70
CA ASP A 194 12.16 5.18 -39.52
C ASP A 194 11.44 6.12 -40.49
N THR A 195 11.54 7.43 -40.23
CA THR A 195 10.98 8.47 -41.08
C THR A 195 11.85 8.75 -42.33
N ALA A 196 13.05 8.19 -42.47
CA ALA A 196 13.80 8.21 -43.69
C ALA A 196 13.06 7.51 -44.84
N SER A 197 12.05 6.67 -44.50
CA SER A 197 11.11 6.08 -45.45
C SER A 197 10.05 7.08 -45.97
N ASN A 198 9.99 8.33 -45.48
CA ASN A 198 9.11 9.39 -45.98
C ASN A 198 9.63 9.90 -47.33
N GLU A 199 9.63 9.07 -48.36
CA GLU A 199 10.12 9.37 -49.68
C GLU A 199 9.03 9.30 -50.73
N THR A 200 9.34 9.85 -51.91
CA THR A 200 8.43 9.86 -53.06
C THR A 200 8.88 8.83 -54.07
N TYR A 201 7.97 7.95 -54.45
CA TYR A 201 8.23 6.88 -55.41
C TYR A 201 7.29 6.99 -56.62
N CYS A 202 7.69 6.38 -57.74
CA CYS A 202 6.82 6.26 -58.88
C CYS A 202 5.73 5.22 -58.64
N PHE A 203 4.59 5.38 -59.32
CA PHE A 203 3.52 4.42 -59.34
C PHE A 203 4.02 2.99 -59.61
N GLY A 204 3.55 2.03 -58.80
CA GLY A 204 3.91 0.63 -58.94
C GLY A 204 5.34 0.27 -58.47
N THR A 205 6.01 1.14 -57.71
CA THR A 205 7.33 0.87 -57.11
C THR A 205 7.14 0.12 -55.78
N ASN A 206 8.09 -0.74 -55.43
CA ASN A 206 8.23 -1.34 -54.13
C ASN A 206 9.16 -0.48 -53.28
N PRO A 207 8.67 0.28 -52.31
CA PRO A 207 9.49 1.04 -51.38
C PRO A 207 10.32 0.11 -50.48
N PRO A 208 11.39 0.62 -49.83
CA PRO A 208 12.15 -0.19 -48.88
C PRO A 208 11.37 -0.57 -47.64
N LEU A 209 11.90 -1.55 -46.92
CA LEU A 209 11.38 -1.99 -45.62
C LEU A 209 11.30 -0.82 -44.63
N ILE A 210 10.18 -0.63 -43.97
CA ILE A 210 10.01 0.31 -42.87
C ILE A 210 10.55 -0.36 -41.59
N GLY A 211 11.67 0.17 -41.07
CA GLY A 211 12.33 -0.32 -39.85
C GLY A 211 12.04 0.55 -38.63
N SER A 212 12.73 0.27 -37.56
CA SER A 212 12.74 1.11 -36.34
C SER A 212 14.05 1.90 -36.27
N THR A 213 13.98 3.17 -35.88
CA THR A 213 15.16 3.95 -35.43
C THR A 213 15.35 3.78 -33.93
N ILE A 214 14.25 3.59 -33.19
CA ILE A 214 14.24 3.23 -31.77
C ILE A 214 13.31 2.04 -31.63
N ASP A 215 13.83 0.93 -31.10
CA ASP A 215 13.02 -0.25 -30.84
C ASP A 215 12.05 -0.01 -29.69
N ALA A 216 10.86 -0.56 -29.81
CA ALA A 216 9.88 -0.55 -28.71
C ALA A 216 10.38 -1.37 -27.52
N SER A 217 10.05 -0.92 -26.32
CA SER A 217 10.48 -1.57 -25.08
C SER A 217 9.41 -1.53 -23.98
N SER A 218 9.50 -2.49 -23.05
CA SER A 218 8.72 -2.51 -21.82
C SER A 218 9.43 -3.37 -20.77
N SER A 219 9.51 -2.90 -19.53
CA SER A 219 9.99 -3.74 -18.42
C SER A 219 8.91 -4.68 -17.90
N SER A 220 7.65 -4.43 -18.27
CA SER A 220 6.48 -5.21 -17.80
C SER A 220 6.33 -6.56 -18.52
N GLY A 221 6.96 -6.73 -19.69
CA GLY A 221 6.89 -7.96 -20.48
C GLY A 221 7.32 -7.77 -21.92
N PRO A 222 7.26 -8.84 -22.73
CA PRO A 222 7.58 -8.77 -24.14
C PRO A 222 6.59 -7.85 -24.88
N VAL A 223 7.11 -7.10 -25.87
CA VAL A 223 6.29 -6.27 -26.73
C VAL A 223 5.77 -7.06 -27.94
N SER A 224 4.60 -6.71 -28.40
CA SER A 224 3.96 -7.22 -29.63
C SER A 224 3.66 -6.04 -30.55
N TYR A 225 3.54 -6.31 -31.83
CA TYR A 225 3.34 -5.31 -32.84
C TYR A 225 2.13 -5.61 -33.72
N GLN A 226 1.45 -4.56 -34.19
CA GLN A 226 0.47 -4.61 -35.26
C GLN A 226 0.63 -3.38 -36.13
N TRP A 227 0.98 -3.58 -37.40
CA TRP A 227 1.03 -2.51 -38.38
C TRP A 227 -0.36 -2.15 -38.90
N GLU A 228 -0.56 -0.89 -39.13
CA GLU A 228 -1.77 -0.30 -39.66
C GLU A 228 -1.42 0.61 -40.84
N SER A 229 -2.33 0.68 -41.80
CA SER A 229 -2.19 1.59 -42.92
C SER A 229 -3.48 2.31 -43.22
N ARG A 230 -3.35 3.48 -43.86
CA ARG A 230 -4.45 4.22 -44.45
C ARG A 230 -4.03 4.86 -45.76
N THR A 231 -4.98 5.20 -46.61
CA THR A 231 -4.81 6.08 -47.75
C THR A 231 -5.53 7.41 -47.53
N ALA A 232 -5.51 8.32 -48.52
CA ALA A 232 -6.28 9.57 -48.44
C ALA A 232 -7.80 9.33 -48.30
N ALA A 233 -8.29 8.19 -48.83
CA ALA A 233 -9.71 7.84 -48.86
C ALA A 233 -10.15 6.95 -47.70
N THR A 234 -9.24 6.41 -46.89
CA THR A 234 -9.53 5.42 -45.85
C THR A 234 -9.05 5.86 -44.48
N ALA A 235 -9.62 5.33 -43.41
CA ALA A 235 -9.08 5.40 -42.07
C ALA A 235 -7.98 4.33 -41.88
N TYR A 236 -7.23 4.42 -40.79
CA TYR A 236 -6.30 3.36 -40.38
C TYR A 236 -7.01 2.04 -40.17
N ALA A 237 -6.45 0.98 -40.73
CA ALA A 237 -6.90 -0.38 -40.53
C ALA A 237 -5.70 -1.32 -40.32
N PRO A 238 -5.83 -2.35 -39.48
CA PRO A 238 -4.78 -3.33 -39.28
C PRO A 238 -4.44 -4.08 -40.57
N ILE A 239 -3.14 -4.25 -40.81
CA ILE A 239 -2.60 -5.04 -41.91
C ILE A 239 -2.50 -6.49 -41.45
N ALA A 240 -3.26 -7.41 -42.07
CA ALA A 240 -3.30 -8.80 -41.66
C ALA A 240 -1.92 -9.46 -41.69
N GLY A 241 -1.49 -10.04 -40.55
CA GLY A 241 -0.23 -10.74 -40.41
C GLY A 241 1.00 -9.85 -40.28
N ALA A 242 0.87 -8.53 -40.28
CA ALA A 242 1.97 -7.59 -40.11
C ALA A 242 2.25 -7.35 -38.61
N THR A 243 2.94 -8.31 -37.98
CA THR A 243 3.19 -8.36 -36.52
C THR A 243 4.67 -8.35 -36.14
N LEU A 244 5.57 -8.01 -37.08
CA LEU A 244 7.00 -7.86 -36.81
C LEU A 244 7.35 -6.42 -36.46
N ASN A 245 8.55 -6.20 -35.90
CA ASN A 245 9.04 -4.85 -35.60
C ASN A 245 9.31 -3.99 -36.86
N SER A 246 9.41 -4.62 -38.03
CA SER A 246 9.56 -3.98 -39.34
C SER A 246 8.46 -4.45 -40.29
N TYR A 247 8.19 -3.66 -41.32
CA TYR A 247 7.14 -3.97 -42.29
C TYR A 247 7.58 -3.67 -43.71
N ASP A 248 7.37 -4.61 -44.63
CA ASP A 248 7.53 -4.47 -46.07
C ASP A 248 6.21 -4.04 -46.69
N PRO A 249 6.09 -2.78 -47.19
CA PRO A 249 4.84 -2.31 -47.76
C PRO A 249 4.47 -2.95 -49.09
N GLY A 250 5.42 -3.60 -49.73
CA GLY A 250 5.20 -4.16 -51.09
C GLY A 250 5.01 -3.07 -52.12
N ILE A 251 4.42 -3.44 -53.27
CA ILE A 251 4.17 -2.49 -54.39
C ILE A 251 2.99 -1.58 -54.00
N LEU A 252 3.22 -0.26 -54.03
CA LEU A 252 2.20 0.74 -53.77
C LEU A 252 1.74 1.44 -55.07
N THR A 253 0.42 1.68 -55.15
CA THR A 253 -0.23 2.37 -56.29
C THR A 253 -0.80 3.72 -55.90
N GLU A 254 -0.82 4.05 -54.62
CA GLU A 254 -1.26 5.36 -54.09
C GLU A 254 -0.50 5.73 -52.82
N THR A 255 -0.45 7.01 -52.49
CA THR A 255 0.15 7.51 -51.26
C THR A 255 -0.51 6.85 -50.07
N THR A 256 0.34 6.22 -49.22
CA THR A 256 -0.10 5.42 -48.08
C THR A 256 0.63 5.86 -46.81
N TRP A 257 -0.08 5.94 -45.72
CA TRP A 257 0.41 6.23 -44.38
C TRP A 257 0.47 4.93 -43.59
N PHE A 258 1.55 4.77 -42.83
CA PHE A 258 1.79 3.61 -41.98
C PHE A 258 2.08 4.06 -40.56
N LYS A 259 1.59 3.34 -39.59
CA LYS A 259 1.97 3.40 -38.19
C LYS A 259 1.97 2.00 -37.57
N ARG A 260 2.49 1.88 -36.38
CA ARG A 260 2.57 0.62 -35.67
C ARG A 260 1.98 0.79 -34.28
N THR A 261 1.00 -0.02 -33.92
CA THR A 261 0.53 -0.19 -32.56
C THR A 261 1.44 -1.19 -31.86
N VAL A 262 1.97 -0.81 -30.70
CA VAL A 262 2.81 -1.66 -29.84
C VAL A 262 2.03 -1.96 -28.59
N SER A 263 2.00 -3.23 -28.20
CA SER A 263 1.33 -3.69 -26.99
C SER A 263 2.24 -4.48 -26.08
N SER A 264 2.01 -4.37 -24.76
CA SER A 264 2.65 -5.18 -23.73
C SER A 264 1.65 -5.54 -22.65
N ASN A 265 1.79 -6.72 -22.06
CA ASN A 265 0.92 -7.16 -20.98
C ASN A 265 1.58 -6.93 -19.63
N ILE A 266 0.84 -6.24 -18.75
CA ILE A 266 1.17 -6.13 -17.32
C ILE A 266 0.11 -6.90 -16.53
N SER A 267 0.43 -8.11 -16.12
CA SER A 267 -0.52 -9.07 -15.52
C SER A 267 -1.76 -9.30 -16.42
N VAL A 268 -2.93 -8.82 -16.03
CA VAL A 268 -4.21 -8.99 -16.74
C VAL A 268 -4.57 -7.79 -17.63
N THR A 269 -3.75 -6.74 -17.63
CA THR A 269 -3.98 -5.50 -18.41
C THR A 269 -3.07 -5.46 -19.61
N THR A 270 -3.62 -5.22 -20.79
CA THR A 270 -2.85 -4.94 -22.00
C THR A 270 -2.73 -3.44 -22.18
N CYS A 271 -1.50 -2.95 -22.27
CA CYS A 271 -1.18 -1.56 -22.58
C CYS A 271 -0.80 -1.42 -24.05
N GLU A 272 -1.31 -0.40 -24.71
CA GLU A 272 -1.09 -0.15 -26.13
C GLU A 272 -0.71 1.31 -26.37
N LEU A 273 0.33 1.53 -27.18
CA LEU A 273 0.76 2.84 -27.63
C LEU A 273 1.06 2.81 -29.14
N GLU A 274 0.88 3.94 -29.78
CA GLU A 274 1.17 4.09 -31.20
C GLU A 274 2.56 4.68 -31.45
N SER A 275 3.26 4.20 -32.48
CA SER A 275 4.49 4.83 -32.98
C SER A 275 4.17 6.14 -33.70
N ASN A 276 5.23 6.88 -34.09
CA ASN A 276 5.12 7.93 -35.11
C ASN A 276 4.55 7.36 -36.43
N GLU A 277 4.12 8.25 -37.32
CA GLU A 277 3.59 7.94 -38.66
C GLU A 277 4.71 8.06 -39.71
N VAL A 278 4.67 7.15 -40.70
CA VAL A 278 5.49 7.22 -41.92
C VAL A 278 4.57 7.39 -43.14
N ILE A 279 4.95 8.28 -44.06
CA ILE A 279 4.23 8.59 -45.28
C ILE A 279 5.03 8.18 -46.47
N ILE A 280 4.56 7.24 -47.29
CA ILE A 280 5.15 6.88 -48.57
C ILE A 280 4.30 7.52 -49.67
N GLN A 281 4.87 8.52 -50.31
CA GLN A 281 4.21 9.27 -51.37
C GLN A 281 4.41 8.55 -52.70
N ILE A 282 3.29 8.38 -53.45
CA ILE A 282 3.30 7.79 -54.80
C ILE A 282 2.92 8.83 -55.80
N LEU A 283 3.79 9.07 -56.79
CA LEU A 283 3.50 9.89 -57.93
C LEU A 283 2.46 9.17 -58.80
N ASN A 284 1.53 9.96 -59.37
CA ASN A 284 0.54 9.43 -60.30
C ASN A 284 1.21 8.79 -61.50
N GLU A 285 0.56 7.77 -62.07
CA GLU A 285 0.94 7.22 -63.36
C GLU A 285 0.91 8.32 -64.41
N VAL A 286 2.03 8.45 -65.18
CA VAL A 286 2.07 9.37 -66.32
C VAL A 286 1.68 8.58 -67.55
N ASN A 287 0.49 8.89 -68.12
CA ASN A 287 -0.01 8.31 -69.38
C ASN A 287 0.65 8.96 -70.58
#